data_19e9dc2f97cdff693a4c286f36451721
#
_entry.id   19e9dc2f97cdff693a4c286f36451721
#
_cell.length_a   1.000
_cell.length_b   1.000
_cell.length_c   1.000
_cell.angle_alpha   90.00
_cell.angle_beta   90.00
_cell.angle_gamma   90.00
#
_symmetry.space_group_name_H-M   'P 1'
#
loop_
_entity.id
_entity.type
_entity.pdbx_description
1 polymer ?
#
loop_
_entity_poly.entity_id
_entity_poly.type
_entity_poly.pdbx_seq_one_letter_code
_entity_poly.pdbx_strand_id
1 'polypeptide(L)'
;MGDRPIGELRGIHVLVIDDEQLARHFLRSVLEFSGAIVTAAGTEDALRAALIADVIVCDLASAEAAGAEFIAQLQQLHVRLGRSVPAIALIPAGARGARVRAAGFQMHLMKPVDGDELRAAVLEMARR
;
A
#
# COMPACT_ATOMS: atom_id res chain seq x y z
N MET A 1 7.42 -17.21 22.42
CA MET A 1 6.95 -17.25 22.08
C MET A 1 6.37 -16.73 21.21
N GLY A 2 6.18 -17.03 20.55
CA GLY A 2 5.44 -16.62 19.55
C GLY A 2 4.85 -15.33 19.60
N ASP A 3 5.54 -14.48 19.84
CA ASP A 3 5.04 -13.21 20.05
C ASP A 3 4.68 -12.50 18.81
N ARG A 4 4.14 -13.22 17.81
CA ARG A 4 3.60 -12.53 16.68
C ARG A 4 2.37 -11.79 17.09
N PRO A 5 2.28 -10.48 16.89
CA PRO A 5 1.09 -9.74 17.23
C PRO A 5 -0.02 -10.02 16.22
N ILE A 6 -0.62 -11.19 16.35
CA ILE A 6 -1.79 -11.55 15.54
C ILE A 6 -2.88 -10.55 15.86
N GLY A 7 -3.40 -9.91 14.83
CA GLY A 7 -4.42 -8.89 15.02
C GLY A 7 -3.87 -7.49 15.26
N GLU A 8 -2.56 -7.30 15.08
CA GLU A 8 -1.94 -5.98 15.21
C GLU A 8 -2.57 -4.96 14.26
N LEU A 9 -3.04 -5.41 13.10
CA LEU A 9 -3.66 -4.53 12.11
C LEU A 9 -5.19 -4.56 12.19
N ARG A 10 -5.74 -5.07 13.28
CA ARG A 10 -7.18 -5.16 13.42
C ARG A 10 -7.84 -3.79 13.26
N GLY A 11 -8.87 -3.73 12.43
CA GLY A 11 -9.61 -2.50 12.20
C GLY A 11 -9.00 -1.59 11.15
N ILE A 12 -7.79 -1.91 10.67
CA ILE A 12 -7.15 -1.11 9.64
C ILE A 12 -7.56 -1.64 8.27
N HIS A 13 -8.05 -0.76 7.41
CA HIS A 13 -8.42 -1.13 6.05
C HIS A 13 -7.27 -0.76 5.11
N VAL A 14 -6.72 -1.77 4.43
CA VAL A 14 -5.61 -1.61 3.50
C VAL A 14 -6.09 -1.84 2.08
N LEU A 15 -5.78 -0.90 1.19
CA LEU A 15 -6.00 -1.09 -0.23
C LEU A 15 -4.70 -1.57 -0.85
N VAL A 16 -4.71 -2.76 -1.44
CA VAL A 16 -3.57 -3.33 -2.15
C VAL A 16 -3.79 -3.15 -3.64
N ILE A 17 -2.88 -2.43 -4.29
CA ILE A 17 -2.94 -2.19 -5.73
C ILE A 17 -1.81 -2.94 -6.39
N ASP A 18 -2.16 -3.95 -7.19
CA ASP A 18 -1.19 -4.77 -7.88
C ASP A 18 -1.92 -5.46 -9.04
N ASP A 19 -1.38 -5.32 -10.23
CA ASP A 19 -2.00 -5.92 -11.41
C ASP A 19 -1.67 -7.41 -11.55
N GLU A 20 -0.70 -7.92 -10.79
CA GLU A 20 -0.30 -9.31 -10.84
C GLU A 20 -1.03 -10.07 -9.75
N GLN A 21 -1.84 -11.05 -10.15
CA GLN A 21 -2.78 -11.72 -9.25
C GLN A 21 -2.12 -12.47 -8.10
N LEU A 22 -1.01 -13.17 -8.36
CA LEU A 22 -0.34 -13.93 -7.32
C LEU A 22 0.31 -13.04 -6.28
N ALA A 23 0.95 -11.95 -6.72
CA ALA A 23 1.54 -11.00 -5.80
C ALA A 23 0.46 -10.33 -4.94
N ARG A 24 -0.65 -9.99 -5.58
CA ARG A 24 -1.79 -9.41 -4.88
C ARG A 24 -2.33 -10.34 -3.80
N HIS A 25 -2.43 -11.64 -4.14
CA HIS A 25 -2.88 -12.64 -3.19
C HIS A 25 -1.92 -12.78 -2.00
N PHE A 26 -0.61 -12.77 -2.26
CA PHE A 26 0.38 -12.86 -1.20
C PHE A 26 0.25 -11.67 -0.24
N LEU A 27 0.20 -10.45 -0.76
CA LEU A 27 0.09 -9.26 0.06
C LEU A 27 -1.19 -9.29 0.90
N ARG A 28 -2.30 -9.68 0.28
CA ARG A 28 -3.57 -9.80 0.96
C ARG A 28 -3.47 -10.80 2.12
N SER A 29 -2.88 -11.98 1.87
CA SER A 29 -2.78 -13.02 2.88
C SER A 29 -1.98 -12.57 4.09
N VAL A 30 -0.85 -11.90 3.85
CA VAL A 30 0.00 -11.40 4.94
C VAL A 30 -0.77 -10.40 5.80
N LEU A 31 -1.46 -9.47 5.17
CA LEU A 31 -2.16 -8.42 5.89
C LEU A 31 -3.40 -8.93 6.61
N GLU A 32 -4.16 -9.81 5.97
CA GLU A 32 -5.34 -10.40 6.61
C GLU A 32 -4.96 -11.27 7.80
N PHE A 33 -3.83 -11.97 7.71
CA PHE A 33 -3.35 -12.76 8.83
C PHE A 33 -3.10 -11.89 10.07
N SER A 34 -2.71 -10.65 9.86
CA SER A 34 -2.47 -9.69 10.94
C SER A 34 -3.74 -8.93 11.35
N GLY A 35 -4.87 -9.26 10.79
CA GLY A 35 -6.15 -8.70 11.18
C GLY A 35 -6.69 -7.56 10.33
N ALA A 36 -5.96 -7.16 9.29
CA ALA A 36 -6.40 -6.07 8.44
C ALA A 36 -7.59 -6.47 7.57
N ILE A 37 -8.41 -5.49 7.24
CA ILE A 37 -9.43 -5.64 6.21
C ILE A 37 -8.76 -5.23 4.90
N VAL A 38 -8.74 -6.11 3.90
CA VAL A 38 -8.01 -5.84 2.68
C VAL A 38 -8.94 -5.77 1.48
N THR A 39 -8.81 -4.70 0.72
CA THR A 39 -9.40 -4.59 -0.62
C THR A 39 -8.25 -4.69 -1.61
N ALA A 40 -8.33 -5.61 -2.54
CA ALA A 40 -7.30 -5.77 -3.56
C ALA A 40 -7.87 -5.32 -4.90
N ALA A 41 -7.12 -4.52 -5.63
CA ALA A 41 -7.60 -3.94 -6.88
C ALA A 41 -6.46 -3.76 -7.87
N GLY A 42 -6.80 -3.77 -9.16
CA GLY A 42 -5.89 -3.29 -10.17
C GLY A 42 -5.95 -1.77 -10.20
N THR A 43 -5.09 -1.17 -11.02
CA THR A 43 -4.99 0.29 -11.05
C THR A 43 -6.28 0.97 -11.51
N GLU A 44 -7.09 0.29 -12.32
CA GLU A 44 -8.33 0.90 -12.82
C GLU A 44 -9.34 1.22 -11.72
N ASP A 45 -9.45 0.35 -10.72
CA ASP A 45 -10.45 0.50 -9.66
C ASP A 45 -9.90 1.13 -8.39
N ALA A 46 -8.61 1.43 -8.39
CA ALA A 46 -7.92 1.81 -7.17
C ALA A 46 -8.41 3.12 -6.55
N LEU A 47 -8.72 4.12 -7.37
CA LEU A 47 -9.17 5.42 -6.84
C LEU A 47 -10.49 5.31 -6.08
N ARG A 48 -11.39 4.49 -6.61
CA ARG A 48 -12.67 4.29 -5.94
C ARG A 48 -12.49 3.61 -4.60
N ALA A 49 -11.64 2.59 -4.55
CA ALA A 49 -11.37 1.86 -3.32
C ALA A 49 -10.58 2.68 -2.31
N ALA A 50 -9.81 3.67 -2.79
CA ALA A 50 -9.03 4.52 -1.89
C ALA A 50 -9.88 5.34 -0.93
N LEU A 51 -11.14 5.58 -1.28
CA LEU A 51 -12.04 6.38 -0.44
C LEU A 51 -12.27 5.77 0.95
N ILE A 52 -12.16 4.46 1.07
CA ILE A 52 -12.44 3.77 2.32
C ILE A 52 -11.21 3.18 2.98
N ALA A 53 -10.04 3.37 2.40
CA ALA A 53 -8.81 2.78 2.93
C ALA A 53 -8.14 3.69 3.96
N ASP A 54 -7.44 3.06 4.90
CA ASP A 54 -6.60 3.76 5.87
C ASP A 54 -5.16 3.84 5.38
N VAL A 55 -4.72 2.85 4.62
CA VAL A 55 -3.38 2.78 4.07
C VAL A 55 -3.45 2.15 2.69
N ILE A 56 -2.63 2.63 1.76
CA ILE A 56 -2.53 2.07 0.42
C ILE A 56 -1.17 1.42 0.24
N VAL A 57 -1.15 0.20 -0.30
CA VAL A 57 0.08 -0.49 -0.69
C VAL A 57 0.03 -0.67 -2.20
N CYS A 58 0.98 -0.07 -2.91
CA CYS A 58 0.98 -0.04 -4.36
C CYS A 58 2.26 -0.66 -4.94
N ASP A 59 2.11 -1.68 -5.77
CA ASP A 59 3.24 -2.31 -6.45
C ASP A 59 3.52 -1.59 -7.76
N LEU A 60 4.73 -1.04 -7.88
CA LEU A 60 5.14 -0.27 -9.05
C LEU A 60 6.01 -1.05 -10.03
N ALA A 61 6.25 -2.33 -9.80
CA ALA A 61 7.19 -3.10 -10.61
C ALA A 61 6.84 -3.12 -12.09
N SER A 62 5.57 -3.21 -12.40
CA SER A 62 5.13 -3.36 -13.78
C SER A 62 4.45 -2.13 -14.33
N ALA A 63 4.28 -1.09 -13.51
CA ALA A 63 3.48 0.06 -13.90
C ALA A 63 3.93 1.34 -13.19
N GLU A 64 5.24 1.65 -13.28
CA GLU A 64 5.77 2.83 -12.60
C GLU A 64 5.04 4.10 -13.03
N ALA A 65 4.80 4.26 -14.32
CA ALA A 65 4.09 5.44 -14.83
C ALA A 65 2.64 5.47 -14.35
N ALA A 66 1.98 4.31 -14.32
CA ALA A 66 0.61 4.21 -13.85
C ALA A 66 0.53 4.49 -12.34
N GLY A 67 1.56 4.08 -11.60
CA GLY A 67 1.63 4.38 -10.18
C GLY A 67 1.76 5.87 -9.90
N ALA A 68 2.60 6.57 -10.66
CA ALA A 68 2.76 8.01 -10.52
C ALA A 68 1.46 8.74 -10.87
N GLU A 69 0.78 8.31 -11.91
CA GLU A 69 -0.50 8.89 -12.29
C GLU A 69 -1.55 8.67 -11.22
N PHE A 70 -1.60 7.46 -10.67
CA PHE A 70 -2.52 7.15 -9.58
C PHE A 70 -2.30 8.06 -8.39
N ILE A 71 -1.04 8.26 -7.98
CA ILE A 71 -0.71 9.11 -6.84
C ILE A 71 -1.12 10.56 -7.11
N ALA A 72 -0.92 11.06 -8.33
CA ALA A 72 -1.32 12.42 -8.66
C ALA A 72 -2.84 12.58 -8.53
N GLN A 73 -3.60 11.61 -9.02
CA GLN A 73 -5.05 11.63 -8.90
C GLN A 73 -5.51 11.49 -7.46
N LEU A 74 -4.81 10.66 -6.68
CA LEU A 74 -5.10 10.49 -5.27
C LEU A 74 -4.90 11.79 -4.50
N GLN A 75 -3.83 12.52 -4.79
CA GLN A 75 -3.57 13.80 -4.14
C GLN A 75 -4.66 14.81 -4.42
N GLN A 76 -5.18 14.84 -5.65
CA GLN A 76 -6.29 15.70 -5.99
C GLN A 76 -7.54 15.33 -5.19
N LEU A 77 -7.77 14.04 -5.04
CA LEU A 77 -8.90 13.54 -4.27
C LEU A 77 -8.78 13.92 -2.79
N HIS A 78 -7.57 13.84 -2.24
CA HIS A 78 -7.32 14.23 -0.86
C HIS A 78 -7.68 15.69 -0.61
N VAL A 79 -7.32 16.55 -1.54
CA VAL A 79 -7.65 17.98 -1.43
C VAL A 79 -9.16 18.18 -1.38
N ARG A 80 -9.88 17.47 -2.25
CA ARG A 80 -11.33 17.62 -2.33
C ARG A 80 -12.05 17.05 -1.09
N LEU A 81 -11.50 15.99 -0.50
CA LEU A 81 -12.13 15.34 0.65
C LEU A 81 -11.65 15.90 1.99
N GLY A 82 -10.60 16.71 1.99
CA GLY A 82 -10.01 17.21 3.22
C GLY A 82 -9.40 16.11 4.07
N ARG A 83 -8.99 15.03 3.44
CA ARG A 83 -8.49 13.83 4.11
C ARG A 83 -7.36 13.22 3.30
N SER A 84 -6.36 12.68 3.97
CA SER A 84 -5.19 12.11 3.32
C SER A 84 -5.03 10.63 3.68
N VAL A 85 -4.77 9.79 2.68
CA VAL A 85 -4.53 8.38 2.89
C VAL A 85 -3.07 8.09 2.52
N PRO A 86 -2.25 7.63 3.47
CA PRO A 86 -0.84 7.38 3.17
C PRO A 86 -0.68 6.18 2.24
N ALA A 87 0.32 6.26 1.37
CA ALA A 87 0.60 5.23 0.38
C ALA A 87 2.03 4.74 0.48
N ILE A 88 2.19 3.42 0.46
CA ILE A 88 3.47 2.72 0.49
C ILE A 88 3.71 2.16 -0.90
N ALA A 89 4.88 2.44 -1.48
CA ALA A 89 5.25 1.87 -2.77
C ALA A 89 6.11 0.63 -2.57
N LEU A 90 5.83 -0.43 -3.31
CA LEU A 90 6.71 -1.60 -3.37
C LEU A 90 7.51 -1.48 -4.66
N ILE A 91 8.83 -1.41 -4.55
CA ILE A 91 9.68 -1.13 -5.69
C ILE A 91 10.69 -2.26 -5.90
N PRO A 92 11.11 -2.52 -7.15
CA PRO A 92 12.08 -3.56 -7.41
C PRO A 92 13.45 -3.17 -6.86
N ALA A 93 14.28 -4.18 -6.57
CA ALA A 93 15.66 -3.95 -6.15
C ALA A 93 16.38 -3.10 -7.18
N GLY A 94 17.12 -2.10 -6.72
CA GLY A 94 17.85 -1.21 -7.62
C GLY A 94 17.06 0.02 -8.03
N ALA A 95 15.76 0.08 -7.76
CA ALA A 95 14.99 1.27 -8.07
C ALA A 95 15.32 2.40 -7.09
N ARG A 96 15.03 3.63 -7.50
CA ARG A 96 15.38 4.80 -6.70
C ARG A 96 14.22 5.22 -5.81
N GLY A 97 14.36 4.99 -4.51
CA GLY A 97 13.34 5.37 -3.55
C GLY A 97 13.06 6.87 -3.53
N ALA A 98 14.08 7.69 -3.76
CA ALA A 98 13.89 9.14 -3.78
C ALA A 98 12.91 9.57 -4.86
N ARG A 99 12.94 8.93 -6.03
CA ARG A 99 12.02 9.26 -7.12
C ARG A 99 10.58 8.92 -6.74
N VAL A 100 10.42 7.79 -6.05
CA VAL A 100 9.10 7.35 -5.61
C VAL A 100 8.53 8.32 -4.57
N ARG A 101 9.37 8.74 -3.63
CA ARG A 101 8.94 9.72 -2.63
C ARG A 101 8.60 11.06 -3.24
N ALA A 102 9.38 11.48 -4.23
CA ALA A 102 9.12 12.73 -4.93
C ALA A 102 7.77 12.68 -5.67
N ALA A 103 7.33 11.50 -6.08
CA ALA A 103 6.04 11.33 -6.73
C ALA A 103 4.87 11.44 -5.76
N GLY A 104 5.11 11.28 -4.45
CA GLY A 104 4.06 11.46 -3.45
C GLY A 104 3.80 10.29 -2.52
N PHE A 105 4.61 9.23 -2.61
CA PHE A 105 4.50 8.11 -1.68
C PHE A 105 5.20 8.46 -0.37
N GLN A 106 4.57 8.14 0.76
CA GLN A 106 5.13 8.45 2.06
C GLN A 106 6.21 7.47 2.49
N MET A 107 6.20 6.26 1.92
CA MET A 107 7.15 5.23 2.27
C MET A 107 7.36 4.30 1.08
N HIS A 108 8.51 3.64 1.02
CA HIS A 108 8.74 2.60 0.02
C HIS A 108 9.40 1.39 0.68
N LEU A 109 9.12 0.21 0.12
CA LEU A 109 9.77 -1.03 0.52
C LEU A 109 10.34 -1.68 -0.74
N MET A 110 11.54 -2.26 -0.61
CA MET A 110 12.19 -2.92 -1.73
C MET A 110 11.81 -4.39 -1.79
N LYS A 111 11.57 -4.88 -3.00
CA LYS A 111 11.29 -6.30 -3.21
C LYS A 111 12.58 -7.11 -3.13
N PRO A 112 12.56 -8.35 -2.65
CA PRO A 112 11.36 -9.05 -2.16
C PRO A 112 10.91 -8.52 -0.81
N VAL A 113 9.59 -8.35 -0.65
CA VAL A 113 9.04 -7.79 0.57
C VAL A 113 8.80 -8.91 1.57
N ASP A 114 9.34 -8.73 2.76
CA ASP A 114 9.12 -9.65 3.88
C ASP A 114 7.78 -9.31 4.54
N GLY A 115 7.06 -10.33 4.99
CA GLY A 115 5.76 -10.12 5.62
C GLY A 115 5.81 -9.27 6.86
N ASP A 116 6.84 -9.44 7.69
CA ASP A 116 6.98 -8.63 8.90
C ASP A 116 7.28 -7.18 8.56
N GLU A 117 8.09 -6.95 7.53
CA GLU A 117 8.40 -5.61 7.06
C GLU A 117 7.16 -4.90 6.54
N LEU A 118 6.35 -5.61 5.77
CA LEU A 118 5.11 -5.07 5.23
C LEU A 118 4.14 -4.71 6.36
N ARG A 119 3.97 -5.62 7.31
CA ARG A 119 3.07 -5.39 8.44
C ARG A 119 3.50 -4.17 9.25
N ALA A 120 4.79 -4.06 9.53
CA ALA A 120 5.31 -2.94 10.30
C ALA A 120 5.10 -1.61 9.58
N ALA A 121 5.31 -1.60 8.27
CA ALA A 121 5.13 -0.40 7.46
C ALA A 121 3.67 0.06 7.46
N VAL A 122 2.74 -0.89 7.30
CA VAL A 122 1.32 -0.58 7.30
C VAL A 122 0.90 -0.03 8.67
N LEU A 123 1.37 -0.65 9.74
CA LEU A 123 1.04 -0.18 11.09
C LEU A 123 1.56 1.24 11.32
N GLU A 124 2.78 1.52 10.90
CA GLU A 124 3.34 2.86 11.03
C GLU A 124 2.53 3.90 10.26
N MET A 125 2.15 3.58 9.03
CA MET A 125 1.38 4.52 8.22
C MET A 125 -0.03 4.74 8.78
N ALA A 126 -0.63 3.71 9.34
CA ALA A 126 -1.97 3.81 9.90
C ALA A 126 -2.03 4.67 11.16
N ARG A 127 -0.89 4.84 11.83
CA ARG A 127 -0.81 5.64 13.05
C ARG A 127 -0.62 7.13 12.81
N ARG A 128 -0.39 7.51 11.57
CA ARG A 128 -0.14 8.92 11.24
C ARG A 128 -1.40 9.77 11.05
#